data_81bc8a6883c770f234d8b971e86249bf
#
_entry.id   81bc8a6883c770f234d8b971e86249bf
#
_cell.length_a   1.000
_cell.length_b   1.000
_cell.length_c   1.000
_cell.angle_alpha   90.00
_cell.angle_beta   90.00
_cell.angle_gamma   90.00
#
_symmetry.space_group_name_H-M   'P 1'
#
loop_
_entity.id
_entity.type
_entity.pdbx_description
1 polymer ?
#
loop_
_entity_poly.entity_id
_entity_poly.type
_entity_poly.pdbx_seq_one_letter_code
_entity_poly.pdbx_strand_id
1 'polypeptide(L)'
;MDSKTIELFIQGPQGRLEAKYCKSKKKGAPIALILHPHPQYGGTMNNKIIVETFQTFVKNNFSVCRFNFRGVNLSDGDFDNGQGELSDAAAVLDWIERENFDNSQCWISGFSFGSL
;
A
#
# COMPACT_ATOMS: atom_id res chain seq x y z
N MET A 1 -8.32 -21.73 4.71
CA MET A 1 -9.13 -20.74 3.99
C MET A 1 -8.33 -19.47 3.79
N ASP A 2 -8.35 -18.94 2.59
CA ASP A 2 -7.55 -17.79 2.25
C ASP A 2 -8.12 -16.48 2.81
N SER A 3 -7.22 -15.57 3.11
CA SER A 3 -7.60 -14.21 3.49
C SER A 3 -8.19 -13.49 2.27
N LYS A 4 -9.14 -12.62 2.53
CA LYS A 4 -9.83 -11.90 1.48
C LYS A 4 -9.26 -10.50 1.31
N THR A 5 -8.97 -10.12 0.06
CA THR A 5 -8.56 -8.76 -0.27
C THR A 5 -9.79 -7.86 -0.33
N ILE A 6 -9.73 -6.72 0.35
CA ILE A 6 -10.81 -5.73 0.33
C ILE A 6 -10.32 -4.46 -0.35
N GLU A 7 -11.26 -3.75 -0.97
CA GLU A 7 -11.03 -2.44 -1.54
C GLU A 7 -11.54 -1.39 -0.58
N LEU A 8 -10.75 -0.33 -0.36
CA LEU A 8 -11.12 0.72 0.58
C LEU A 8 -10.43 2.02 0.20
N PHE A 9 -10.83 3.10 0.87
CA PHE A 9 -10.13 4.37 0.80
C PHE A 9 -9.50 4.65 2.16
N ILE A 10 -8.25 5.13 2.13
CA ILE A 10 -7.50 5.52 3.32
C ILE A 10 -7.29 7.02 3.26
N GLN A 11 -7.55 7.72 4.35
CA GLN A 11 -7.38 9.18 4.39
C GLN A 11 -5.92 9.55 4.33
N GLY A 12 -5.52 10.21 3.25
CA GLY A 12 -4.19 10.78 3.08
C GLY A 12 -4.20 12.29 3.33
N PRO A 13 -3.03 12.94 3.20
CA PRO A 13 -2.93 14.40 3.44
C PRO A 13 -3.76 15.25 2.50
N GLN A 14 -3.95 14.84 1.25
CA GLN A 14 -4.74 15.60 0.27
C GLN A 14 -6.07 14.96 -0.07
N GLY A 15 -6.54 14.01 0.73
CA GLY A 15 -7.81 13.36 0.51
C GLY A 15 -7.69 11.85 0.52
N ARG A 16 -8.65 11.18 -0.11
CA ARG A 16 -8.74 9.73 -0.08
C ARG A 16 -7.71 9.10 -1.00
N LEU A 17 -7.09 8.02 -0.53
CA LEU A 17 -6.18 7.20 -1.31
C LEU A 17 -6.84 5.85 -1.56
N GLU A 18 -6.94 5.47 -2.82
CA GLU A 18 -7.51 4.19 -3.23
C GLU A 18 -6.55 3.07 -2.85
N ALA A 19 -7.05 2.06 -2.14
CA ALA A 19 -6.20 0.99 -1.61
C ALA A 19 -6.85 -0.38 -1.70
N LYS A 20 -6.00 -1.40 -1.68
CA LYS A 20 -6.41 -2.80 -1.52
C LYS A 20 -5.63 -3.39 -0.36
N TYR A 21 -6.33 -4.08 0.51
CA TYR A 21 -5.78 -4.58 1.76
C TYR A 21 -6.21 -6.01 2.02
N CYS A 22 -5.27 -6.83 2.46
CA CYS A 22 -5.55 -8.21 2.84
C CYS A 22 -4.98 -8.45 4.22
N LYS A 23 -5.86 -8.62 5.22
CA LYS A 23 -5.44 -8.88 6.59
C LYS A 23 -5.13 -10.35 6.77
N SER A 24 -3.96 -10.65 7.36
CA SER A 24 -3.58 -12.01 7.69
C SER A 24 -4.47 -12.55 8.80
N LYS A 25 -4.73 -13.86 8.75
CA LYS A 25 -5.42 -14.57 9.83
C LYS A 25 -4.46 -14.97 10.94
N LYS A 26 -3.16 -14.85 10.71
CA LYS A 26 -2.14 -15.20 11.70
C LYS A 26 -2.06 -14.11 12.76
N LYS A 27 -2.12 -14.48 14.03
CA LYS A 27 -1.97 -13.53 15.12
C LYS A 27 -0.53 -13.02 15.16
N GLY A 28 -0.37 -11.70 15.32
CA GLY A 28 0.95 -11.09 15.34
C GLY A 28 1.65 -11.09 14.00
N ALA A 29 0.91 -11.24 12.91
CA ALA A 29 1.47 -11.31 11.57
C ALA A 29 2.27 -10.04 11.23
N PRO A 30 3.35 -10.18 10.45
CA PRO A 30 4.05 -9.00 9.96
C PRO A 30 3.18 -8.25 8.95
N ILE A 31 3.48 -6.98 8.77
CA ILE A 31 2.77 -6.13 7.82
C ILE A 31 3.69 -5.72 6.67
N ALA A 32 3.11 -5.49 5.51
CA ALA A 32 3.85 -5.00 4.35
C ALA A 32 3.05 -3.91 3.64
N LEU A 33 3.75 -2.86 3.26
CA LEU A 33 3.21 -1.79 2.44
C LEU A 33 3.95 -1.81 1.10
N ILE A 34 3.21 -1.81 0.00
CA ILE A 34 3.79 -1.88 -1.35
C ILE A 34 3.53 -0.58 -2.09
N LEU A 35 4.59 0.04 -2.59
CA LEU A 35 4.57 1.32 -3.29
C LEU A 35 4.74 1.10 -4.79
N HIS A 36 3.84 1.65 -5.59
CA HIS A 36 3.85 1.44 -7.03
C HIS A 36 4.89 2.30 -7.77
N PRO A 37 5.16 1.98 -9.06
CA PRO A 37 6.11 2.76 -9.87
C PRO A 37 5.67 4.20 -10.09
N HIS A 38 6.57 4.99 -10.68
CA HIS A 38 6.38 6.43 -10.89
C HIS A 38 5.05 6.72 -11.61
N PRO A 39 4.17 7.57 -11.02
CA PRO A 39 2.84 7.81 -11.59
C PRO A 39 2.86 8.39 -12.99
N GLN A 40 3.83 9.25 -13.31
CA GLN A 40 3.92 9.91 -14.62
C GLN A 40 4.35 8.96 -15.74
N TYR A 41 4.78 7.74 -15.39
CA TYR A 41 5.12 6.70 -16.35
C TYR A 41 4.11 5.55 -16.31
N GLY A 42 2.87 5.87 -15.94
CA GLY A 42 1.79 4.89 -15.91
C GLY A 42 1.78 3.99 -14.69
N GLY A 43 2.55 4.34 -13.64
CA GLY A 43 2.60 3.53 -12.44
C GLY A 43 1.29 3.59 -11.65
N THR A 44 0.78 2.42 -11.26
CA THR A 44 -0.40 2.28 -10.40
C THR A 44 -0.24 1.05 -9.51
N MET A 45 -1.11 0.95 -8.50
CA MET A 45 -1.12 -0.23 -7.63
C MET A 45 -1.53 -1.52 -8.36
N ASN A 46 -2.02 -1.40 -9.59
CA ASN A 46 -2.42 -2.53 -10.42
C ASN A 46 -1.35 -2.97 -11.41
N ASN A 47 -0.17 -2.37 -11.34
CA ASN A 47 1.00 -2.84 -12.09
C ASN A 47 1.26 -4.31 -11.77
N LYS A 48 1.61 -5.10 -12.79
CA LYS A 48 1.75 -6.54 -12.65
C LYS A 48 2.72 -6.93 -11.52
N ILE A 49 3.86 -6.26 -11.44
CA ILE A 49 4.87 -6.56 -10.41
C ILE A 49 4.31 -6.23 -9.02
N ILE A 50 3.57 -5.14 -8.90
CA ILE A 50 2.97 -4.74 -7.63
C ILE A 50 1.95 -5.79 -7.17
N VAL A 51 1.09 -6.24 -8.08
CA VAL A 51 0.09 -7.26 -7.76
C VAL A 51 0.77 -8.58 -7.37
N GLU A 52 1.80 -8.99 -8.10
CA GLU A 52 2.52 -10.23 -7.80
C GLU A 52 3.24 -10.15 -6.45
N THR A 53 3.86 -9.01 -6.16
CA THR A 53 4.53 -8.78 -4.88
C THR A 53 3.52 -8.82 -3.72
N PHE A 54 2.38 -8.16 -3.91
CA PHE A 54 1.29 -8.18 -2.95
C PHE A 54 0.87 -9.62 -2.64
N GLN A 55 0.63 -10.43 -3.66
CA GLN A 55 0.19 -11.81 -3.48
C GLN A 55 1.26 -12.67 -2.82
N THR A 56 2.53 -12.41 -3.10
CA THR A 56 3.63 -13.13 -2.45
C THR A 56 3.62 -12.89 -0.94
N PHE A 57 3.44 -11.65 -0.52
CA PHE A 57 3.34 -11.34 0.91
C PHE A 57 2.10 -11.98 1.53
N VAL A 58 0.97 -11.96 0.83
CA VAL A 58 -0.26 -12.60 1.32
C VAL A 58 -0.02 -14.10 1.56
N LYS A 59 0.63 -14.77 0.61
CA LYS A 59 0.93 -16.21 0.72
C LYS A 59 1.85 -16.51 1.89
N ASN A 60 2.64 -15.55 2.32
CA ASN A 60 3.57 -15.70 3.43
C ASN A 60 2.99 -15.18 4.75
N ASN A 61 1.67 -15.07 4.81
CA ASN A 61 0.93 -14.71 6.03
C ASN A 61 1.17 -13.29 6.54
N PHE A 62 1.52 -12.36 5.66
CA PHE A 62 1.58 -10.94 5.99
C PHE A 62 0.19 -10.32 5.88
N SER A 63 -0.05 -9.26 6.66
CA SER A 63 -1.11 -8.31 6.37
C SER A 63 -0.53 -7.28 5.40
N VAL A 64 -1.14 -7.14 4.22
CA VAL A 64 -0.53 -6.41 3.10
C VAL A 64 -1.46 -5.34 2.59
N CYS A 65 -0.90 -4.17 2.31
CA CYS A 65 -1.62 -3.07 1.67
C CYS A 65 -0.85 -2.59 0.45
N ARG A 66 -1.57 -2.34 -0.64
CA ARG A 66 -1.08 -1.57 -1.77
C ARG A 66 -2.07 -0.45 -2.03
N PHE A 67 -1.61 0.66 -2.57
CA PHE A 67 -2.46 1.81 -2.78
C PHE A 67 -1.98 2.64 -3.96
N ASN A 68 -2.85 3.50 -4.47
CA ASN A 68 -2.49 4.48 -5.49
C ASN A 68 -2.10 5.79 -4.81
N PHE A 69 -0.93 6.31 -5.17
CA PHE A 69 -0.51 7.65 -4.72
C PHE A 69 -1.51 8.71 -5.19
N ARG A 70 -1.42 9.89 -4.57
CA ARG A 70 -2.27 11.04 -4.92
C ARG A 70 -2.36 11.25 -6.42
N GLY A 71 -3.53 11.58 -6.91
CA GLY A 71 -3.76 11.86 -8.31
C GLY A 71 -3.80 10.65 -9.23
N VAL A 72 -3.57 9.44 -8.73
CA VAL A 72 -3.59 8.22 -9.53
C VAL A 72 -4.94 7.55 -9.39
N ASN A 73 -5.57 7.24 -10.51
CA ASN A 73 -6.90 6.58 -10.60
C ASN A 73 -7.90 7.26 -9.66
N LEU A 74 -8.42 6.57 -8.65
CA LEU A 74 -9.44 7.10 -7.74
C LEU A 74 -8.87 7.81 -6.51
N SER A 75 -7.55 7.95 -6.41
CA SER A 75 -6.94 8.70 -5.32
C SER A 75 -7.07 10.21 -5.58
N ASP A 76 -7.41 10.96 -4.54
CA ASP A 76 -7.52 12.41 -4.61
C ASP A 76 -6.14 13.07 -4.70
N GLY A 77 -6.12 14.36 -5.06
CA GLY A 77 -4.91 15.16 -5.08
C GLY A 77 -4.18 15.14 -6.40
N ASP A 78 -2.99 15.72 -6.41
CA ASP A 78 -2.16 15.87 -7.59
C ASP A 78 -0.73 15.43 -7.32
N PHE A 79 -0.07 14.94 -8.35
CA PHE A 79 1.35 14.55 -8.28
C PHE A 79 2.21 15.70 -7.72
N ASP A 80 3.07 15.40 -6.76
CA ASP A 80 3.85 16.40 -6.02
C ASP A 80 5.36 16.08 -6.03
N ASN A 81 5.86 15.54 -7.11
CA ASN A 81 7.30 15.29 -7.34
C ASN A 81 7.97 14.45 -6.24
N GLY A 82 7.23 13.61 -5.57
CA GLY A 82 7.76 12.67 -4.58
C GLY A 82 7.57 13.07 -3.13
N GLN A 83 7.52 14.37 -2.81
CA GLN A 83 7.37 14.81 -1.41
C GLN A 83 6.00 14.49 -0.85
N GLY A 84 4.96 14.86 -1.57
CA GLY A 84 3.60 14.55 -1.16
C GLY A 84 3.32 13.06 -1.19
N GLU A 85 3.91 12.35 -2.15
CA GLU A 85 3.77 10.91 -2.24
C GLU A 85 4.39 10.20 -1.03
N LEU A 86 5.52 10.70 -0.51
CA LEU A 86 6.08 10.17 0.73
C LEU A 86 5.13 10.38 1.91
N SER A 87 4.45 11.52 1.95
CA SER A 87 3.45 11.78 3.00
C SER A 87 2.24 10.85 2.85
N ASP A 88 1.84 10.54 1.61
CA ASP A 88 0.79 9.55 1.37
C ASP A 88 1.20 8.18 1.91
N ALA A 89 2.43 7.75 1.62
CA ALA A 89 2.94 6.47 2.10
C ALA A 89 2.96 6.43 3.63
N ALA A 90 3.37 7.51 4.27
CA ALA A 90 3.39 7.59 5.73
C ALA A 90 1.97 7.46 6.31
N ALA A 91 0.98 8.09 5.67
CA ALA A 91 -0.41 7.99 6.12
C ALA A 91 -0.95 6.56 6.01
N VAL A 92 -0.64 5.88 4.90
CA VAL A 92 -1.07 4.50 4.71
C VAL A 92 -0.34 3.57 5.68
N LEU A 93 0.95 3.81 5.92
CA LEU A 93 1.72 3.03 6.88
C LEU A 93 1.10 3.15 8.28
N ASP A 94 0.77 4.37 8.71
CA ASP A 94 0.11 4.59 9.99
C ASP A 94 -1.20 3.81 10.08
N TRP A 95 -1.96 3.83 8.98
CA TRP A 95 -3.24 3.11 8.93
C TRP A 95 -3.04 1.60 9.11
N ILE A 96 -2.12 0.99 8.35
CA ILE A 96 -1.91 -0.46 8.42
C ILE A 96 -1.34 -0.86 9.79
N GLU A 97 -0.51 -0.02 10.39
CA GLU A 97 -0.01 -0.28 11.74
C GLU A 97 -1.12 -0.25 12.79
N ARG A 98 -2.06 0.68 12.67
CA ARG A 98 -3.20 0.73 13.58
C ARG A 98 -4.11 -0.49 13.42
N GLU A 99 -4.28 -0.97 12.19
CA GLU A 99 -5.06 -2.17 11.92
C GLU A 99 -4.38 -3.45 12.40
N ASN A 100 -3.08 -3.39 12.66
CA ASN A 100 -2.26 -4.53 13.04
C ASN A 100 -1.32 -4.12 14.17
N PHE A 101 -1.88 -3.65 15.27
CA PHE A 101 -1.09 -3.13 16.39
C PHE A 101 -0.15 -4.17 17.01
N ASP A 102 -0.44 -5.45 16.79
CA ASP A 102 0.37 -6.57 17.31
C ASP A 102 1.37 -7.10 16.29
N ASN A 103 1.64 -6.35 15.20
CA ASN A 103 2.53 -6.82 14.14
C ASN A 103 3.94 -7.11 14.68
N SER A 104 4.56 -8.16 14.12
CA SER A 104 5.91 -8.58 14.50
C SER A 104 7.00 -7.86 13.74
N GLN A 105 6.71 -7.41 12.53
CA GLN A 105 7.66 -6.71 11.64
C GLN A 105 6.88 -5.86 10.65
N CYS A 106 7.54 -4.80 10.16
CA CYS A 106 6.98 -3.94 9.13
C CYS A 106 7.93 -3.90 7.94
N TRP A 107 7.43 -4.27 6.76
CA TRP A 107 8.19 -4.26 5.51
C TRP A 107 7.61 -3.21 4.58
N ILE A 108 8.48 -2.47 3.91
CA ILE A 108 8.07 -1.55 2.86
C ILE A 108 8.79 -1.99 1.59
N SER A 109 8.02 -2.27 0.54
CA SER A 109 8.54 -2.71 -0.74
C SER A 109 8.15 -1.67 -1.80
N GLY A 110 9.09 -1.26 -2.61
CA GLY A 110 8.83 -0.31 -3.67
C GLY A 110 9.57 -0.69 -4.94
N PHE A 111 9.08 -0.19 -6.05
CA PHE A 111 9.68 -0.43 -7.35
C PHE A 111 9.76 0.89 -8.11
N SER A 112 10.93 1.23 -8.66
CA SER A 112 11.16 2.48 -9.38
C SER A 112 10.92 3.68 -8.45
N PHE A 113 9.93 4.54 -8.74
CA PHE A 113 9.62 5.72 -7.92
C PHE A 113 9.38 5.36 -6.46
N GLY A 114 8.69 4.25 -6.20
CA GLY A 114 8.38 3.83 -4.84
C GLY A 114 9.59 3.37 -4.04
N SER A 115 10.73 3.16 -4.67
CA SER A 115 11.94 2.72 -3.99
C SER A 115 12.83 3.88 -3.52
N LEU A 116 12.44 5.10 -3.80
CA LEU A 116 13.22 6.28 -3.42
C LEU A 116 13.26 6.52 -1.91
#